data_cf6c2d9ea8e2f6c6c8405dd668ec44b2
#
_entry.id   cf6c2d9ea8e2f6c6c8405dd668ec44b2
#
_cell.length_a   1.000
_cell.length_b   1.000
_cell.length_c   1.000
_cell.angle_alpha   90.00
_cell.angle_beta   90.00
_cell.angle_gamma   90.00
#
_symmetry.space_group_name_H-M   'P 1'
#
loop_
_entity.id
_entity.type
_entity.pdbx_description
1 polymer ?
#
loop_
_entity_poly.entity_id
_entity_poly.type
_entity_poly.pdbx_seq_one_letter_code
_entity_poly.pdbx_strand_id
1 'polypeptide(L)'
;MNRFQTTPPLAAAFRRFAPASLLAPVLLSAAMGFAQSTTSARLTGAVTDPSGAAVPHVSIAAKNLGTGLTISVESDAAGNYTFNSLPVGDYQVTANGAGFKPLVETGIILSVSQTITLNLPLKVGDSSDTITVVGGADLINTTTAELGQTVDQATIEDLPLNGRDPGTLVFLSAGVTNELNSQASTLQSTNSFPNESGASAGGQRQGSTWYLLDGVSHMDTYTLLALPFPNPDATQEFRVISNNFDARNGFAPSAIVSIQTRSGTAKYHGGIFEFIRNGYLNAANPFSGNVDGLHRNQFGGDVGGHVPHFQDKLFFFVNYQGTRESSQSNTNTAITPTAAERNGDFSVYNGILTLPAPFVNNQVSPTAFSPGAVKLLNYIPTGGVGGVLNFSFPPQVTTFNEFTGRLAGLQHQRQAADLRSQLHQ
;
A
#
# COMPACT_ATOMS: atom_id res chain seq x y z
N MET A 1 -67.83 -8.19 -24.43
CA MET A 1 -67.00 -8.20 -25.64
C MET A 1 -66.20 -6.89 -25.64
N ASN A 2 -65.01 -6.87 -25.12
CA ASN A 2 -64.08 -5.73 -25.23
C ASN A 2 -62.67 -6.26 -25.53
N ARG A 3 -62.20 -5.95 -26.71
CA ARG A 3 -60.86 -6.29 -27.20
C ARG A 3 -59.88 -5.32 -26.57
N PHE A 4 -58.93 -5.81 -25.79
CA PHE A 4 -57.73 -5.09 -25.41
C PHE A 4 -56.70 -5.18 -26.55
N GLN A 5 -56.35 -4.03 -27.11
CA GLN A 5 -55.24 -3.89 -28.03
C GLN A 5 -53.94 -3.82 -27.16
N THR A 6 -53.03 -4.74 -27.40
CA THR A 6 -51.69 -4.74 -26.80
C THR A 6 -50.77 -3.92 -27.69
N THR A 7 -50.26 -2.82 -27.18
CA THR A 7 -49.13 -2.06 -27.76
C THR A 7 -47.81 -2.79 -27.45
N PRO A 8 -46.86 -2.87 -28.38
CA PRO A 8 -45.57 -3.51 -28.11
C PRO A 8 -44.69 -2.62 -27.23
N PRO A 9 -43.81 -3.22 -26.36
CA PRO A 9 -43.01 -2.44 -25.47
C PRO A 9 -41.82 -1.80 -26.19
N LEU A 10 -41.61 -0.51 -25.96
CA LEU A 10 -40.50 0.35 -26.42
C LEU A 10 -39.12 -0.02 -25.84
N ALA A 11 -38.97 -1.22 -25.26
CA ALA A 11 -37.76 -1.65 -24.56
C ALA A 11 -36.64 -2.25 -25.43
N ALA A 12 -36.86 -2.44 -26.73
CA ALA A 12 -35.91 -3.15 -27.59
C ALA A 12 -34.86 -2.25 -28.27
N ALA A 13 -35.04 -0.91 -28.28
CA ALA A 13 -34.16 0.01 -28.99
C ALA A 13 -32.98 0.52 -28.13
N PHE A 14 -33.03 0.41 -26.81
CA PHE A 14 -31.99 0.92 -25.91
C PHE A 14 -30.79 -0.03 -25.65
N ARG A 15 -30.83 -1.25 -26.18
CA ARG A 15 -29.82 -2.28 -25.82
C ARG A 15 -28.56 -2.30 -26.69
N ARG A 16 -28.43 -1.48 -27.72
CA ARG A 16 -27.28 -1.49 -28.66
C ARG A 16 -26.31 -0.32 -28.54
N PHE A 17 -26.61 0.72 -27.73
CA PHE A 17 -25.74 1.89 -27.60
C PHE A 17 -25.15 2.12 -26.20
N ALA A 18 -25.46 1.25 -25.23
CA ALA A 18 -25.07 1.46 -23.83
C ALA A 18 -23.57 1.30 -23.47
N PRO A 19 -22.72 0.50 -24.15
CA PRO A 19 -21.33 0.40 -23.72
C PRO A 19 -20.41 1.52 -24.23
N ALA A 20 -20.74 2.15 -25.36
CA ALA A 20 -19.87 3.20 -25.92
C ALA A 20 -20.07 4.58 -25.28
N SER A 21 -21.27 4.88 -24.80
CA SER A 21 -21.59 6.15 -24.14
C SER A 21 -21.11 6.26 -22.69
N LEU A 22 -20.82 5.14 -22.02
CA LEU A 22 -20.23 5.12 -20.67
C LEU A 22 -18.71 5.21 -20.69
N LEU A 23 -18.05 4.83 -21.78
CA LEU A 23 -16.59 4.95 -21.93
C LEU A 23 -16.14 6.40 -22.19
N ALA A 24 -16.94 7.20 -22.87
CA ALA A 24 -16.59 8.57 -23.20
C ALA A 24 -16.42 9.50 -21.98
N PRO A 25 -17.29 9.53 -20.96
CA PRO A 25 -17.09 10.35 -19.77
C PRO A 25 -15.95 9.85 -18.88
N VAL A 26 -15.64 8.56 -18.86
CA VAL A 26 -14.49 8.01 -18.13
C VAL A 26 -13.17 8.43 -18.79
N LEU A 27 -13.11 8.47 -20.12
CA LEU A 27 -11.93 8.98 -20.84
C LEU A 27 -11.78 10.51 -20.74
N LEU A 28 -12.88 11.26 -20.62
CA LEU A 28 -12.84 12.71 -20.46
C LEU A 28 -12.45 13.14 -19.03
N SER A 29 -12.82 12.36 -18.02
CA SER A 29 -12.42 12.63 -16.62
C SER A 29 -10.95 12.34 -16.35
N ALA A 30 -10.31 11.45 -17.12
CA ALA A 30 -8.88 11.18 -17.05
C ALA A 30 -8.00 12.36 -17.53
N ALA A 31 -8.55 13.29 -18.32
CA ALA A 31 -7.81 14.44 -18.86
C ALA A 31 -7.63 15.60 -17.87
N MET A 32 -8.31 15.60 -16.73
CA MET A 32 -8.25 16.68 -15.72
C MET A 32 -7.31 16.39 -14.53
N GLY A 33 -6.68 15.23 -14.49
CA GLY A 33 -5.83 14.80 -13.38
C GLY A 33 -4.35 15.16 -13.55
N PHE A 34 -3.99 16.43 -13.69
CA PHE A 34 -2.59 16.86 -13.49
C PHE A 34 -2.28 16.92 -11.98
N ALA A 35 -2.41 15.79 -11.27
CA ALA A 35 -1.89 15.66 -9.94
C ALA A 35 -0.36 15.62 -10.02
N GLN A 36 0.31 16.56 -9.36
CA GLN A 36 1.75 16.52 -9.18
C GLN A 36 2.08 15.23 -8.41
N SER A 37 2.66 14.25 -9.10
CA SER A 37 3.02 12.96 -8.50
C SER A 37 4.13 13.17 -7.47
N THR A 38 3.81 13.03 -6.19
CA THR A 38 4.78 13.04 -5.09
C THR A 38 5.60 11.75 -5.01
N THR A 39 5.29 10.75 -5.84
CA THR A 39 5.97 9.44 -5.90
C THR A 39 7.15 9.39 -6.85
N SER A 40 7.46 10.48 -7.53
CA SER A 40 8.65 10.55 -8.39
C SER A 40 9.93 10.73 -7.56
N ALA A 41 11.05 10.25 -8.10
CA ALA A 41 12.38 10.53 -7.59
C ALA A 41 12.88 11.89 -8.08
N ARG A 42 13.83 12.44 -7.35
CA ARG A 42 14.58 13.65 -7.71
C ARG A 42 16.06 13.31 -7.88
N LEU A 43 16.65 13.74 -8.98
CA LEU A 43 18.08 13.61 -9.22
C LEU A 43 18.71 14.99 -9.33
N THR A 44 19.72 15.25 -8.53
CA THR A 44 20.46 16.53 -8.53
C THR A 44 21.97 16.27 -8.51
N GLY A 45 22.76 17.27 -8.80
CA GLY A 45 24.21 17.14 -8.73
C GLY A 45 24.92 18.34 -9.36
N ALA A 46 26.25 18.26 -9.37
CA ALA A 46 27.13 19.26 -9.97
C ALA A 46 27.96 18.62 -11.08
N VAL A 47 28.19 19.37 -12.15
CA VAL A 47 29.11 19.03 -13.23
C VAL A 47 30.38 19.80 -13.01
N THR A 48 31.50 19.07 -12.92
CA THR A 48 32.84 19.66 -12.66
C THR A 48 33.83 19.20 -13.71
N ASP A 49 34.86 20.01 -13.92
CA ASP A 49 36.04 19.65 -14.70
C ASP A 49 37.12 18.93 -13.83
N PRO A 50 38.24 18.45 -14.40
CA PRO A 50 39.31 17.79 -13.61
C PRO A 50 39.98 18.66 -12.55
N SER A 51 39.84 19.99 -12.62
CA SER A 51 40.34 20.92 -11.59
C SER A 51 39.33 21.15 -10.46
N GLY A 52 38.09 20.59 -10.59
CA GLY A 52 37.00 20.84 -9.65
C GLY A 52 36.18 22.10 -9.96
N ALA A 53 36.47 22.79 -11.06
CA ALA A 53 35.73 23.98 -11.47
C ALA A 53 34.36 23.57 -12.06
N ALA A 54 33.33 24.38 -11.81
CA ALA A 54 31.96 24.18 -12.31
C ALA A 54 31.92 24.33 -13.84
N VAL A 55 31.23 23.42 -14.51
CA VAL A 55 31.02 23.46 -15.98
C VAL A 55 29.55 23.79 -16.29
N PRO A 56 29.28 25.01 -16.79
CA PRO A 56 27.92 25.41 -17.19
C PRO A 56 27.54 24.87 -18.56
N HIS A 57 26.24 24.91 -18.88
CA HIS A 57 25.67 24.57 -20.19
C HIS A 57 26.00 23.17 -20.70
N VAL A 58 26.21 22.22 -19.78
CA VAL A 58 26.32 20.80 -20.10
C VAL A 58 24.93 20.22 -20.27
N SER A 59 24.70 19.50 -21.36
CA SER A 59 23.45 18.76 -21.56
C SER A 59 23.50 17.43 -20.81
N ILE A 60 22.61 17.24 -19.83
CA ILE A 60 22.50 16.02 -19.05
C ILE A 60 21.20 15.30 -19.45
N ALA A 61 21.29 14.07 -19.91
CA ALA A 61 20.16 13.22 -20.30
C ALA A 61 20.03 12.03 -19.34
N ALA A 62 18.87 11.88 -18.71
CA ALA A 62 18.50 10.72 -17.89
C ALA A 62 17.58 9.81 -18.70
N LYS A 63 18.03 8.60 -19.01
CA LYS A 63 17.28 7.59 -19.77
C LYS A 63 16.83 6.47 -18.84
N ASN A 64 15.52 6.27 -18.72
CA ASN A 64 14.94 5.12 -18.03
C ASN A 64 15.13 3.86 -18.90
N LEU A 65 15.74 2.82 -18.36
CA LEU A 65 16.06 1.60 -19.12
C LEU A 65 14.84 0.70 -19.34
N GLY A 66 13.84 0.76 -18.47
CA GLY A 66 12.63 -0.03 -18.57
C GLY A 66 11.66 0.49 -19.64
N THR A 67 11.50 1.82 -19.73
CA THR A 67 10.55 2.45 -20.65
C THR A 67 11.20 3.08 -21.88
N GLY A 68 12.52 3.33 -21.84
CA GLY A 68 13.23 4.09 -22.87
C GLY A 68 13.04 5.61 -22.79
N LEU A 69 12.24 6.11 -21.81
CA LEU A 69 12.02 7.54 -21.62
C LEU A 69 13.35 8.25 -21.37
N THR A 70 13.60 9.31 -22.12
CA THR A 70 14.76 10.18 -21.93
C THR A 70 14.30 11.59 -21.62
N ILE A 71 14.76 12.14 -20.49
CA ILE A 71 14.53 13.53 -20.07
C ILE A 71 15.88 14.21 -20.02
N SER A 72 15.97 15.47 -20.52
CA SER A 72 17.23 16.22 -20.56
C SER A 72 17.07 17.53 -19.82
N VAL A 73 18.14 17.94 -19.12
CA VAL A 73 18.30 19.26 -18.49
C VAL A 73 19.68 19.82 -18.82
N GLU A 74 19.89 21.09 -18.60
CA GLU A 74 21.21 21.74 -18.73
C GLU A 74 21.73 22.17 -17.35
N SER A 75 23.06 22.13 -17.17
CA SER A 75 23.70 22.66 -15.96
C SER A 75 23.62 24.21 -15.98
N ASP A 76 23.38 24.79 -14.81
CA ASP A 76 23.32 26.24 -14.59
C ASP A 76 24.73 26.89 -14.60
N ALA A 77 24.79 28.19 -14.37
CA ALA A 77 26.04 28.95 -14.32
C ALA A 77 27.02 28.47 -13.21
N ALA A 78 26.50 27.82 -12.18
CA ALA A 78 27.29 27.23 -11.09
C ALA A 78 27.56 25.72 -11.31
N GLY A 79 27.25 25.18 -12.51
CA GLY A 79 27.43 23.78 -12.85
C GLY A 79 26.39 22.84 -12.25
N ASN A 80 25.39 23.33 -11.53
CA ASN A 80 24.38 22.47 -10.91
C ASN A 80 23.30 22.07 -11.91
N TYR A 81 22.77 20.86 -11.73
CA TYR A 81 21.63 20.37 -12.50
C TYR A 81 20.59 19.70 -11.59
N THR A 82 19.35 19.70 -12.01
CA THR A 82 18.27 19.06 -11.26
C THR A 82 17.17 18.52 -12.18
N PHE A 83 16.86 17.25 -12.02
CA PHE A 83 15.64 16.63 -12.49
C PHE A 83 14.63 16.61 -11.33
N ASN A 84 13.61 17.44 -11.39
CA ASN A 84 12.66 17.60 -10.27
C ASN A 84 11.71 16.40 -10.10
N SER A 85 11.46 15.63 -11.17
CA SER A 85 10.52 14.52 -11.18
C SER A 85 10.95 13.51 -12.25
N LEU A 86 11.49 12.38 -11.79
CA LEU A 86 11.81 11.22 -12.61
C LEU A 86 10.96 10.02 -12.14
N PRO A 87 10.32 9.26 -13.02
CA PRO A 87 9.69 7.99 -12.67
C PRO A 87 10.70 7.06 -11.98
N VAL A 88 10.22 6.19 -11.09
CA VAL A 88 11.06 5.17 -10.45
C VAL A 88 11.58 4.16 -11.47
N GLY A 89 12.74 3.55 -11.18
CA GLY A 89 13.35 2.52 -12.02
C GLY A 89 14.84 2.72 -12.26
N ASP A 90 15.38 1.92 -13.18
CA ASP A 90 16.80 1.92 -13.54
C ASP A 90 17.10 2.98 -14.60
N TYR A 91 18.17 3.75 -14.36
CA TYR A 91 18.55 4.85 -15.21
C TYR A 91 19.98 4.77 -15.71
N GLN A 92 20.16 5.31 -16.89
CA GLN A 92 21.46 5.71 -17.45
C GLN A 92 21.46 7.22 -17.59
N VAL A 93 22.49 7.88 -17.03
CA VAL A 93 22.67 9.32 -17.13
C VAL A 93 23.85 9.60 -18.06
N THR A 94 23.65 10.47 -19.03
CA THR A 94 24.69 10.89 -20.01
C THR A 94 24.87 12.39 -19.91
N ALA A 95 26.14 12.84 -19.73
CA ALA A 95 26.48 14.24 -19.74
C ALA A 95 27.36 14.57 -20.95
N ASN A 96 26.94 15.58 -21.74
CA ASN A 96 27.63 16.05 -22.94
C ASN A 96 27.95 17.55 -22.79
N GLY A 97 29.22 17.89 -22.72
CA GLY A 97 29.73 19.26 -22.68
C GLY A 97 30.68 19.55 -23.84
N ALA A 98 30.64 20.77 -24.37
CA ALA A 98 31.57 21.18 -25.43
C ALA A 98 33.03 21.18 -24.94
N GLY A 99 33.91 20.45 -25.64
CA GLY A 99 35.32 20.30 -25.25
C GLY A 99 35.59 19.23 -24.18
N PHE A 100 34.56 18.47 -23.79
CA PHE A 100 34.69 17.37 -22.83
C PHE A 100 34.28 16.05 -23.50
N LYS A 101 34.87 14.95 -23.02
CA LYS A 101 34.43 13.61 -23.39
C LYS A 101 33.02 13.33 -22.79
N PRO A 102 32.10 12.72 -23.57
CA PRO A 102 30.83 12.27 -23.04
C PRO A 102 31.01 11.33 -21.85
N LEU A 103 30.32 11.61 -20.76
CA LEU A 103 30.30 10.79 -19.55
C LEU A 103 28.97 10.03 -19.50
N VAL A 104 29.04 8.71 -19.36
CA VAL A 104 27.88 7.83 -19.22
C VAL A 104 27.97 7.12 -17.89
N GLU A 105 27.01 7.41 -17.00
CA GLU A 105 26.83 6.73 -15.72
C GLU A 105 25.69 5.73 -15.83
N THR A 106 25.92 4.48 -15.43
CA THR A 106 24.95 3.38 -15.46
C THR A 106 24.74 2.79 -14.07
N GLY A 107 23.67 2.02 -13.85
CA GLY A 107 23.39 1.40 -12.56
C GLY A 107 22.78 2.37 -11.53
N ILE A 108 22.15 3.45 -12.00
CA ILE A 108 21.46 4.41 -11.13
C ILE A 108 20.04 3.91 -10.91
N ILE A 109 19.71 3.53 -9.68
CA ILE A 109 18.38 3.10 -9.28
C ILE A 109 17.68 4.27 -8.59
N LEU A 110 16.56 4.72 -9.16
CA LEU A 110 15.73 5.77 -8.59
C LEU A 110 14.50 5.16 -7.93
N SER A 111 14.38 5.30 -6.60
CA SER A 111 13.26 4.81 -5.81
C SER A 111 12.24 5.89 -5.48
N VAL A 112 11.03 5.47 -5.09
CA VAL A 112 9.91 6.34 -4.78
C VAL A 112 10.25 7.39 -3.72
N SER A 113 9.87 8.64 -3.97
CA SER A 113 10.10 9.78 -3.07
C SER A 113 11.56 9.97 -2.63
N GLN A 114 12.52 9.48 -3.43
CA GLN A 114 13.94 9.57 -3.13
C GLN A 114 14.55 10.81 -3.80
N THR A 115 15.47 11.46 -3.09
CA THR A 115 16.37 12.47 -3.69
C THR A 115 17.78 11.91 -3.72
N ILE A 116 18.39 11.86 -4.91
CA ILE A 116 19.73 11.36 -5.12
C ILE A 116 20.63 12.51 -5.60
N THR A 117 21.85 12.56 -5.10
CA THR A 117 22.90 13.47 -5.58
C THR A 117 23.90 12.67 -6.39
N LEU A 118 24.06 13.01 -7.68
CA LEU A 118 25.02 12.42 -8.59
C LEU A 118 25.90 13.52 -9.19
N ASN A 119 27.17 13.57 -8.78
CA ASN A 119 28.13 14.52 -9.33
C ASN A 119 28.81 13.92 -10.57
N LEU A 120 28.96 14.73 -11.61
CA LEU A 120 29.44 14.32 -12.92
C LEU A 120 30.80 14.99 -13.24
N PRO A 121 31.94 14.34 -12.89
CA PRO A 121 33.26 14.86 -13.21
C PRO A 121 33.61 14.59 -14.68
N LEU A 122 33.60 15.63 -15.52
CA LEU A 122 33.94 15.55 -16.92
C LEU A 122 35.43 15.53 -17.16
N LYS A 123 35.87 14.85 -18.22
CA LYS A 123 37.27 14.87 -18.65
C LYS A 123 37.41 15.62 -19.98
N VAL A 124 38.41 16.48 -20.09
CA VAL A 124 38.70 17.21 -21.33
C VAL A 124 39.08 16.23 -22.46
N GLY A 125 38.54 16.43 -23.64
CA GLY A 125 38.87 15.63 -24.81
C GLY A 125 37.78 15.65 -25.88
N ASP A 126 38.05 14.94 -26.98
CA ASP A 126 37.13 14.85 -28.11
C ASP A 126 35.89 14.06 -27.78
N SER A 127 34.76 14.44 -28.38
CA SER A 127 33.45 13.80 -28.21
C SER A 127 33.35 12.37 -28.80
N SER A 128 34.40 11.91 -29.50
CA SER A 128 34.47 10.54 -30.04
C SER A 128 34.77 9.46 -29.00
N ASP A 129 35.36 9.84 -27.85
CA ASP A 129 35.77 8.92 -26.78
C ASP A 129 34.80 8.99 -25.60
N THR A 130 33.86 8.05 -25.49
CA THR A 130 32.92 7.98 -24.37
C THR A 130 33.55 7.33 -23.14
N ILE A 131 33.36 7.94 -21.98
CA ILE A 131 33.73 7.35 -20.69
C ILE A 131 32.50 6.74 -20.07
N THR A 132 32.49 5.42 -19.88
CA THR A 132 31.42 4.73 -19.16
C THR A 132 31.90 4.43 -17.75
N VAL A 133 31.13 4.88 -16.76
CA VAL A 133 31.31 4.56 -15.35
C VAL A 133 30.13 3.72 -14.92
N VAL A 134 30.39 2.59 -14.29
CA VAL A 134 29.35 1.79 -13.66
C VAL A 134 29.19 2.33 -12.25
N GLY A 135 28.12 3.07 -12.03
CA GLY A 135 27.75 3.57 -10.72
C GLY A 135 27.38 2.40 -9.81
N GLY A 136 28.35 1.90 -9.05
CA GLY A 136 28.14 0.86 -8.03
C GLY A 136 28.45 1.38 -6.63
N ALA A 137 28.81 2.65 -6.50
CA ALA A 137 28.92 3.29 -5.19
C ALA A 137 27.53 3.63 -4.69
N ASP A 138 27.21 3.27 -3.45
CA ASP A 138 26.03 3.71 -2.75
C ASP A 138 25.84 5.21 -2.98
N LEU A 139 24.80 5.57 -3.75
CA LEU A 139 24.45 6.97 -3.99
C LEU A 139 23.95 7.53 -2.66
N ILE A 140 24.88 8.11 -1.89
CA ILE A 140 24.58 8.63 -0.56
C ILE A 140 23.71 9.87 -0.72
N ASN A 141 22.55 9.85 -0.09
CA ASN A 141 21.74 11.05 0.03
C ASN A 141 22.42 12.04 0.99
N THR A 142 23.08 13.04 0.44
CA THR A 142 23.74 14.09 1.21
C THR A 142 22.93 15.38 1.32
N THR A 143 21.77 15.43 0.67
CA THR A 143 20.98 16.66 0.53
C THR A 143 19.74 16.69 1.41
N THR A 144 19.30 15.55 1.93
CA THR A 144 18.14 15.48 2.84
C THR A 144 18.52 14.73 4.11
N ALA A 145 17.97 15.19 5.24
CA ALA A 145 18.12 14.53 6.55
C ALA A 145 17.02 13.49 6.81
N GLU A 146 16.29 13.09 5.77
CA GLU A 146 15.19 12.13 5.89
C GLU A 146 15.69 10.76 6.32
N LEU A 147 15.08 10.23 7.37
CA LEU A 147 15.29 8.84 7.77
C LEU A 147 14.19 7.99 7.16
N GLY A 148 14.52 7.24 6.13
CA GLY A 148 13.55 6.42 5.42
C GLY A 148 14.15 5.09 4.97
N GLN A 149 13.29 4.08 4.87
CA GLN A 149 13.60 2.74 4.37
C GLN A 149 12.75 2.47 3.12
N THR A 150 13.39 2.01 2.06
CA THR A 150 12.70 1.52 0.86
C THR A 150 12.61 0.00 0.93
N VAL A 151 11.44 -0.54 0.61
CA VAL A 151 11.19 -1.97 0.42
C VAL A 151 10.93 -2.17 -1.05
N ASP A 152 11.85 -2.84 -1.72
CA ASP A 152 11.84 -3.08 -3.14
C ASP A 152 10.95 -4.28 -3.53
N GLN A 153 10.72 -4.45 -4.82
CA GLN A 153 9.87 -5.51 -5.36
C GLN A 153 10.39 -6.91 -4.98
N ALA A 154 11.70 -7.15 -5.04
CA ALA A 154 12.27 -8.44 -4.70
C ALA A 154 11.98 -8.80 -3.23
N THR A 155 12.14 -7.85 -2.33
CA THR A 155 11.81 -8.03 -0.91
C THR A 155 10.31 -8.31 -0.71
N ILE A 156 9.43 -7.63 -1.46
CA ILE A 156 7.97 -7.81 -1.36
C ILE A 156 7.55 -9.20 -1.87
N GLU A 157 8.16 -9.68 -2.95
CA GLU A 157 7.83 -10.98 -3.56
C GLU A 157 8.45 -12.16 -2.80
N ASP A 158 9.69 -12.03 -2.31
CA ASP A 158 10.47 -13.13 -1.73
C ASP A 158 10.16 -13.37 -0.24
N LEU A 159 9.70 -12.36 0.49
CA LEU A 159 9.36 -12.52 1.90
C LEU A 159 8.03 -13.26 2.08
N PRO A 160 7.97 -14.22 3.04
CA PRO A 160 6.77 -15.00 3.31
C PRO A 160 5.69 -14.13 3.99
N LEU A 161 4.85 -13.49 3.23
CA LEU A 161 3.77 -12.64 3.72
C LEU A 161 2.53 -13.48 4.08
N ASN A 162 2.08 -13.39 5.33
CA ASN A 162 0.83 -14.03 5.74
C ASN A 162 -0.36 -13.30 5.10
N GLY A 163 -1.03 -13.95 4.16
CA GLY A 163 -2.14 -13.36 3.42
C GLY A 163 -1.71 -12.47 2.27
N ARG A 164 -0.42 -12.47 1.89
CA ARG A 164 0.14 -11.68 0.79
C ARG A 164 -0.14 -10.18 0.95
N ASP A 165 0.03 -9.69 2.19
CA ASP A 165 -0.16 -8.29 2.53
C ASP A 165 1.19 -7.57 2.65
N PRO A 166 1.59 -6.75 1.66
CA PRO A 166 2.83 -5.98 1.73
C PRO A 166 2.81 -4.92 2.84
N GLY A 167 1.63 -4.49 3.30
CA GLY A 167 1.48 -3.52 4.39
C GLY A 167 2.13 -3.99 5.69
N THR A 168 2.27 -5.31 5.89
CA THR A 168 2.95 -5.88 7.06
C THR A 168 4.45 -5.56 7.09
N LEU A 169 5.08 -5.34 5.93
CA LEU A 169 6.50 -4.99 5.84
C LEU A 169 6.80 -3.56 6.32
N VAL A 170 5.79 -2.69 6.42
CA VAL A 170 5.94 -1.32 6.99
C VAL A 170 6.47 -1.40 8.42
N PHE A 171 6.07 -2.43 9.17
CA PHE A 171 6.49 -2.65 10.56
C PHE A 171 7.93 -3.16 10.72
N LEU A 172 8.61 -3.48 9.64
CA LEU A 172 10.04 -3.79 9.66
C LEU A 172 10.90 -2.53 9.73
N SER A 173 10.31 -1.37 9.45
CA SER A 173 11.02 -0.09 9.54
C SER A 173 11.28 0.29 11.00
N ALA A 174 12.49 0.77 11.27
CA ALA A 174 12.91 1.12 12.63
C ALA A 174 11.99 2.18 13.25
N GLY A 175 11.53 1.94 14.49
CA GLY A 175 10.66 2.85 15.24
C GLY A 175 9.20 2.86 14.78
N VAL A 176 8.79 1.95 13.92
CA VAL A 176 7.39 1.80 13.48
C VAL A 176 6.72 0.67 14.24
N THR A 177 5.53 0.93 14.80
CA THR A 177 4.72 -0.01 15.56
C THR A 177 3.35 -0.21 14.92
N ASN A 178 2.75 -1.39 15.15
CA ASN A 178 1.39 -1.67 14.72
C ASN A 178 0.40 -1.37 15.85
N GLU A 179 -0.31 -0.28 15.73
CA GLU A 179 -1.27 0.17 16.76
C GLU A 179 -2.64 -0.51 16.65
N LEU A 180 -2.94 -1.23 15.55
CA LEU A 180 -4.19 -1.99 15.42
C LEU A 180 -4.32 -3.09 16.48
N ASN A 181 -3.19 -3.63 16.93
CA ASN A 181 -3.16 -4.68 17.94
C ASN A 181 -3.09 -4.14 19.38
N SER A 182 -3.01 -2.81 19.58
CA SER A 182 -3.00 -2.23 20.91
C SER A 182 -4.41 -2.20 21.49
N GLN A 183 -4.61 -2.79 22.66
CA GLN A 183 -5.89 -2.79 23.38
C GLN A 183 -6.37 -1.39 23.78
N ALA A 184 -5.55 -0.36 23.62
CA ALA A 184 -5.90 1.03 23.90
C ALA A 184 -6.83 1.65 22.85
N SER A 185 -7.02 0.99 21.72
CA SER A 185 -7.85 1.45 20.62
C SER A 185 -9.31 0.99 20.78
N THR A 186 -10.03 1.52 21.76
CA THR A 186 -11.46 1.25 21.95
C THR A 186 -12.36 1.77 20.82
N LEU A 187 -11.81 2.57 19.89
CA LEU A 187 -12.54 3.12 18.74
C LEU A 187 -12.42 2.28 17.49
N GLN A 188 -11.70 1.15 17.54
CA GLN A 188 -11.23 0.49 16.34
C GLN A 188 -11.40 -1.01 16.25
N SER A 189 -12.50 -1.52 16.74
CA SER A 189 -12.91 -2.87 16.38
C SER A 189 -13.52 -2.96 14.96
N THR A 190 -13.36 -1.93 14.17
CA THR A 190 -13.94 -1.86 12.81
C THR A 190 -12.85 -1.75 11.76
N ASN A 191 -12.10 -2.82 11.57
CA ASN A 191 -11.43 -3.00 10.29
C ASN A 191 -12.54 -3.12 9.23
N SER A 192 -12.76 -2.05 8.47
CA SER A 192 -13.78 -2.02 7.42
C SER A 192 -13.36 -2.89 6.24
N PHE A 193 -12.06 -3.02 6.04
CA PHE A 193 -11.48 -3.82 4.95
C PHE A 193 -10.44 -4.81 5.48
N PRO A 194 -10.30 -5.98 4.84
CA PRO A 194 -9.17 -6.86 5.09
C PRO A 194 -7.83 -6.13 4.83
N ASN A 195 -6.80 -6.42 5.62
CA ASN A 195 -5.45 -5.91 5.42
C ASN A 195 -5.29 -4.38 5.56
N GLU A 196 -6.14 -3.72 6.34
CA GLU A 196 -5.89 -2.33 6.77
C GLU A 196 -4.65 -2.25 7.64
N SER A 197 -3.88 -1.17 7.50
CA SER A 197 -2.65 -0.95 8.26
C SER A 197 -2.76 0.29 9.15
N GLY A 198 -2.38 0.14 10.40
CA GLY A 198 -2.35 1.21 11.41
C GLY A 198 -0.95 1.44 11.94
N ALA A 199 0.02 1.79 11.08
CA ALA A 199 1.36 2.08 11.52
C ALA A 199 1.44 3.41 12.27
N SER A 200 2.28 3.42 13.31
CA SER A 200 2.70 4.61 14.05
C SER A 200 4.21 4.63 14.16
N ALA A 201 4.83 5.77 14.01
CA ALA A 201 6.27 5.95 14.16
C ALA A 201 6.56 6.99 15.26
N GLY A 202 7.70 6.83 15.95
CA GLY A 202 8.16 7.79 16.97
C GLY A 202 7.24 7.91 18.18
N GLY A 203 6.47 6.85 18.53
CA GLY A 203 5.57 6.85 19.67
C GLY A 203 4.30 7.71 19.49
N GLN A 204 3.97 8.08 18.28
CA GLN A 204 2.74 8.81 17.96
C GLN A 204 1.53 7.86 18.00
N ARG A 205 0.33 8.47 18.07
CA ARG A 205 -0.91 7.70 18.05
C ARG A 205 -1.22 7.14 16.66
N GLN A 206 -2.09 6.14 16.61
CA GLN A 206 -2.70 5.66 15.39
C GLN A 206 -3.37 6.81 14.59
N GLY A 207 -3.35 6.69 13.25
CA GLY A 207 -3.89 7.71 12.36
C GLY A 207 -2.97 8.90 12.13
N SER A 208 -1.74 8.87 12.66
CA SER A 208 -0.75 9.93 12.44
C SER A 208 0.21 9.63 11.30
N THR A 209 0.12 8.49 10.66
CA THR A 209 0.90 8.13 9.46
C THR A 209 0.12 8.45 8.20
N TRP A 210 0.77 9.05 7.23
CA TRP A 210 0.18 9.36 5.93
C TRP A 210 0.57 8.31 4.89
N TYR A 211 -0.43 7.70 4.28
CA TYR A 211 -0.25 6.72 3.23
C TYR A 211 -0.60 7.32 1.88
N LEU A 212 0.28 7.12 0.92
CA LEU A 212 0.15 7.60 -0.45
C LEU A 212 0.27 6.41 -1.41
N LEU A 213 -0.69 6.27 -2.32
CA LEU A 213 -0.63 5.32 -3.43
C LEU A 213 -0.50 6.10 -4.73
N ASP A 214 0.60 5.90 -5.45
CA ASP A 214 0.92 6.65 -6.67
C ASP A 214 0.79 8.17 -6.51
N GLY A 215 1.09 8.68 -5.29
CA GLY A 215 1.05 10.10 -4.94
C GLY A 215 -0.30 10.65 -4.48
N VAL A 216 -1.32 9.80 -4.41
CA VAL A 216 -2.66 10.17 -3.91
C VAL A 216 -2.87 9.59 -2.51
N SER A 217 -3.61 10.28 -1.65
CA SER A 217 -3.94 9.80 -0.31
C SER A 217 -4.65 8.45 -0.38
N HIS A 218 -4.10 7.47 0.32
CA HIS A 218 -4.57 6.09 0.39
C HIS A 218 -4.97 5.73 1.82
N MET A 219 -5.90 6.51 2.36
CA MET A 219 -6.36 6.41 3.74
C MET A 219 -7.87 6.46 3.80
N ASP A 220 -8.45 5.72 4.73
CA ASP A 220 -9.81 5.94 5.17
C ASP A 220 -9.89 7.31 5.88
N THR A 221 -10.81 8.16 5.46
CA THR A 221 -10.94 9.53 5.99
C THR A 221 -11.54 9.58 7.39
N TYR A 222 -12.20 8.51 7.83
CA TYR A 222 -12.83 8.42 9.14
C TYR A 222 -11.90 7.79 10.18
N THR A 223 -11.30 6.65 9.86
CA THR A 223 -10.42 5.91 10.77
C THR A 223 -8.97 6.37 10.72
N LEU A 224 -8.59 7.08 9.65
CA LEU A 224 -7.21 7.48 9.34
C LEU A 224 -6.24 6.29 9.25
N LEU A 225 -6.76 5.12 8.88
CA LEU A 225 -5.98 3.94 8.58
C LEU A 225 -5.60 3.88 7.12
N ALA A 226 -4.54 3.15 6.81
CA ALA A 226 -4.26 2.79 5.43
C ALA A 226 -5.37 1.93 4.86
N LEU A 227 -5.80 2.21 3.66
CA LEU A 227 -6.55 1.24 2.87
C LEU A 227 -5.63 0.05 2.53
N PRO A 228 -6.18 -1.12 2.16
CA PRO A 228 -5.37 -2.27 1.79
C PRO A 228 -4.31 -1.93 0.75
N PHE A 229 -3.06 -2.35 0.99
CA PHE A 229 -2.00 -2.22 0.00
C PHE A 229 -2.35 -3.04 -1.24
N PRO A 230 -1.95 -2.60 -2.45
CA PRO A 230 -1.98 -3.46 -3.62
C PRO A 230 -1.22 -4.76 -3.34
N ASN A 231 -1.68 -5.87 -3.90
CA ASN A 231 -1.03 -7.16 -3.69
C ASN A 231 0.44 -7.15 -4.16
N PRO A 232 1.29 -8.11 -3.74
CA PRO A 232 2.72 -8.12 -4.06
C PRO A 232 3.02 -7.98 -5.55
N ASP A 233 2.25 -8.64 -6.43
CA ASP A 233 2.48 -8.59 -7.88
C ASP A 233 2.07 -7.26 -8.50
N ALA A 234 1.27 -6.46 -7.82
CA ALA A 234 0.86 -5.12 -8.25
C ALA A 234 1.74 -4.00 -7.66
N THR A 235 2.53 -4.30 -6.62
CA THR A 235 3.37 -3.32 -5.92
C THR A 235 4.79 -3.33 -6.50
N GLN A 236 5.27 -2.17 -6.96
CA GLN A 236 6.64 -2.01 -7.43
C GLN A 236 7.61 -1.87 -6.26
N GLU A 237 7.31 -0.97 -5.36
CA GLU A 237 8.08 -0.68 -4.16
C GLU A 237 7.26 0.22 -3.23
N PHE A 238 7.65 0.32 -1.99
CA PHE A 238 7.19 1.38 -1.11
C PHE A 238 8.33 1.90 -0.23
N ARG A 239 8.18 3.14 0.22
CA ARG A 239 9.14 3.80 1.09
C ARG A 239 8.44 4.27 2.35
N VAL A 240 9.03 3.96 3.49
CA VAL A 240 8.61 4.45 4.81
C VAL A 240 9.59 5.54 5.23
N ILE A 241 9.12 6.77 5.43
CA ILE A 241 9.90 7.89 5.96
C ILE A 241 9.39 8.12 7.38
N SER A 242 10.21 7.78 8.37
CA SER A 242 9.81 7.81 9.77
C SER A 242 10.21 9.09 10.51
N ASN A 243 11.08 9.91 9.92
CA ASN A 243 11.53 11.15 10.56
C ASN A 243 12.13 12.15 9.54
N ASN A 244 12.19 13.43 9.95
CA ASN A 244 12.82 14.54 9.20
C ASN A 244 12.34 14.71 7.75
N PHE A 245 11.07 14.39 7.50
CA PHE A 245 10.49 14.57 6.17
C PHE A 245 10.27 16.05 5.82
N ASP A 246 10.27 16.35 4.53
CA ASP A 246 10.10 17.68 3.97
C ASP A 246 8.73 18.29 4.35
N ALA A 247 8.67 19.61 4.51
CA ALA A 247 7.44 20.35 4.83
C ALA A 247 6.32 20.17 3.79
N ARG A 248 6.62 19.73 2.56
CA ARG A 248 5.64 19.33 1.55
C ARG A 248 4.77 18.17 2.02
N ASN A 249 5.23 17.39 2.95
CA ASN A 249 4.58 16.22 3.52
C ASN A 249 3.97 16.50 4.92
N GLY A 250 3.64 17.75 5.21
CA GLY A 250 3.23 18.21 6.56
C GLY A 250 1.85 17.75 7.04
N PHE A 251 1.14 16.89 6.31
CA PHE A 251 -0.17 16.39 6.74
C PHE A 251 -0.10 15.43 7.93
N ALA A 252 0.94 14.60 7.99
CA ALA A 252 1.08 13.58 9.03
C ALA A 252 2.26 13.86 9.95
N PRO A 253 2.06 13.81 11.28
CA PRO A 253 3.13 14.11 12.24
C PRO A 253 4.04 12.94 12.56
N SER A 254 3.74 11.71 12.10
CA SER A 254 4.44 10.49 12.50
C SER A 254 5.33 9.92 11.41
N ALA A 255 4.75 9.45 10.33
CA ALA A 255 5.45 8.84 9.22
C ALA A 255 4.72 9.06 7.90
N ILE A 256 5.44 8.83 6.81
CA ILE A 256 4.89 8.83 5.45
C ILE A 256 5.22 7.49 4.83
N VAL A 257 4.22 6.83 4.29
CA VAL A 257 4.36 5.58 3.52
C VAL A 257 3.95 5.86 2.09
N SER A 258 4.92 5.92 1.18
CA SER A 258 4.69 6.15 -0.24
C SER A 258 4.76 4.83 -0.98
N ILE A 259 3.64 4.40 -1.55
CA ILE A 259 3.47 3.13 -2.26
C ILE A 259 3.43 3.43 -3.75
N GLN A 260 4.21 2.69 -4.53
CA GLN A 260 4.23 2.77 -5.98
C GLN A 260 3.72 1.47 -6.59
N THR A 261 2.70 1.57 -7.45
CA THR A 261 2.25 0.41 -8.23
C THR A 261 3.17 0.14 -9.41
N ARG A 262 3.21 -1.11 -9.87
CA ARG A 262 3.95 -1.51 -11.08
C ARG A 262 3.41 -0.78 -12.30
N SER A 263 4.29 -0.57 -13.26
CA SER A 263 3.97 0.06 -14.54
C SER A 263 4.35 -0.87 -15.68
N GLY A 264 3.72 -0.70 -16.82
CA GLY A 264 4.17 -1.32 -18.06
C GLY A 264 5.54 -0.81 -18.47
N THR A 265 6.26 -1.64 -19.25
CA THR A 265 7.57 -1.34 -19.81
C THR A 265 7.52 -1.48 -21.34
N ALA A 266 8.65 -1.20 -22.02
CA ALA A 266 8.76 -1.38 -23.47
C ALA A 266 8.58 -2.84 -23.93
N LYS A 267 8.77 -3.81 -23.02
CA LYS A 267 8.56 -5.23 -23.29
C LYS A 267 7.29 -5.71 -22.55
N TYR A 268 6.55 -6.62 -23.19
CA TYR A 268 5.44 -7.29 -22.52
C TYR A 268 5.98 -8.23 -21.44
N HIS A 269 5.34 -8.20 -20.28
CA HIS A 269 5.63 -9.07 -19.14
C HIS A 269 4.34 -9.38 -18.42
N GLY A 270 4.34 -10.44 -17.64
CA GLY A 270 3.20 -10.83 -16.84
C GLY A 270 3.37 -12.22 -16.26
N GLY A 271 2.51 -12.57 -15.32
CA GLY A 271 2.52 -13.82 -14.60
C GLY A 271 1.12 -14.25 -14.20
N ILE A 272 1.02 -15.51 -13.82
CA ILE A 272 -0.15 -16.07 -13.15
C ILE A 272 0.33 -16.75 -11.87
N PHE A 273 -0.46 -16.68 -10.81
CA PHE A 273 -0.11 -17.26 -9.53
C PHE A 273 -1.30 -17.88 -8.84
N GLU A 274 -1.02 -18.87 -7.99
CA GLU A 274 -1.97 -19.41 -7.02
C GLU A 274 -1.23 -19.79 -5.73
N PHE A 275 -1.75 -19.31 -4.60
CA PHE A 275 -1.26 -19.59 -3.27
C PHE A 275 -2.36 -20.25 -2.45
N ILE A 276 -2.08 -21.45 -1.96
CA ILE A 276 -3.01 -22.25 -1.18
C ILE A 276 -2.46 -22.37 0.24
N ARG A 277 -3.28 -22.01 1.22
CA ARG A 277 -3.04 -22.29 2.62
C ARG A 277 -4.22 -23.08 3.19
N ASN A 278 -3.92 -24.27 3.69
CA ASN A 278 -4.94 -25.16 4.22
C ASN A 278 -4.51 -25.65 5.60
N GLY A 279 -5.43 -25.60 6.56
CA GLY A 279 -5.20 -26.05 7.93
C GLY A 279 -4.65 -27.46 8.02
N TYR A 280 -5.04 -28.36 7.12
CA TYR A 280 -4.50 -29.72 7.07
C TYR A 280 -2.98 -29.80 6.82
N LEU A 281 -2.39 -28.74 6.26
CA LEU A 281 -0.95 -28.63 6.02
C LEU A 281 -0.24 -27.87 7.15
N ASN A 282 -0.97 -27.32 8.10
CA ASN A 282 -0.43 -26.58 9.22
C ASN A 282 -0.08 -27.52 10.38
N ALA A 283 0.92 -27.15 11.16
CA ALA A 283 1.18 -27.80 12.44
C ALA A 283 0.05 -27.51 13.44
N ALA A 284 -0.23 -28.45 14.31
CA ALA A 284 -1.15 -28.22 15.41
C ALA A 284 -0.59 -27.17 16.37
N ASN A 285 -1.47 -26.35 16.95
CA ASN A 285 -1.09 -25.38 17.97
C ASN A 285 -0.55 -26.13 19.21
N PRO A 286 0.67 -25.83 19.68
CA PRO A 286 1.30 -26.59 20.76
C PRO A 286 0.56 -26.47 22.11
N PHE A 287 -0.27 -25.44 22.31
CA PHE A 287 -1.01 -25.23 23.54
C PHE A 287 -2.41 -25.86 23.51
N SER A 288 -3.09 -25.82 22.36
CA SER A 288 -4.46 -26.38 22.24
C SER A 288 -4.49 -27.78 21.64
N GLY A 289 -3.41 -28.21 20.99
CA GLY A 289 -3.34 -29.49 20.26
C GLY A 289 -4.19 -29.52 18.98
N ASN A 290 -4.86 -28.43 18.63
CA ASN A 290 -5.77 -28.35 17.48
C ASN A 290 -5.07 -27.76 16.26
N VAL A 291 -5.46 -28.23 15.09
CA VAL A 291 -5.12 -27.61 13.80
C VAL A 291 -6.13 -26.50 13.53
N ASP A 292 -5.67 -25.39 12.97
CA ASP A 292 -6.59 -24.32 12.55
C ASP A 292 -7.49 -24.80 11.41
N GLY A 293 -8.71 -24.31 11.35
CA GLY A 293 -9.66 -24.60 10.26
C GLY A 293 -9.52 -23.68 9.06
N LEU A 294 -8.34 -23.08 8.86
CA LEU A 294 -8.11 -22.12 7.80
C LEU A 294 -8.03 -22.78 6.43
N HIS A 295 -8.84 -22.30 5.51
CA HIS A 295 -8.76 -22.56 4.07
C HIS A 295 -8.66 -21.23 3.36
N ARG A 296 -7.51 -20.95 2.74
CA ARG A 296 -7.27 -19.71 2.00
C ARG A 296 -6.70 -20.05 0.63
N ASN A 297 -7.36 -19.56 -0.42
CA ASN A 297 -6.89 -19.60 -1.78
C ASN A 297 -6.75 -18.16 -2.29
N GLN A 298 -5.56 -17.81 -2.80
CA GLN A 298 -5.28 -16.52 -3.41
C GLN A 298 -4.73 -16.79 -4.80
N PHE A 299 -5.45 -16.33 -5.82
CA PHE A 299 -5.14 -16.61 -7.22
C PHE A 299 -5.29 -15.35 -8.04
N GLY A 300 -4.54 -15.28 -9.12
CA GLY A 300 -4.57 -14.11 -9.97
C GLY A 300 -3.51 -14.09 -11.04
N GLY A 301 -3.28 -12.90 -11.56
CA GLY A 301 -2.24 -12.67 -12.54
C GLY A 301 -2.13 -11.20 -12.92
N ASP A 302 -1.03 -10.90 -13.56
CA ASP A 302 -0.70 -9.57 -14.04
C ASP A 302 -0.27 -9.58 -15.50
N VAL A 303 -0.42 -8.46 -16.17
CA VAL A 303 0.11 -8.20 -17.50
C VAL A 303 0.46 -6.72 -17.65
N GLY A 304 1.63 -6.46 -18.19
CA GLY A 304 2.10 -5.11 -18.48
C GLY A 304 2.87 -5.02 -19.78
N GLY A 305 2.98 -3.83 -20.34
CA GLY A 305 3.69 -3.59 -21.57
C GLY A 305 3.38 -2.24 -22.19
N HIS A 306 3.77 -2.04 -23.43
CA HIS A 306 3.42 -0.86 -24.21
C HIS A 306 2.04 -1.03 -24.86
N VAL A 307 1.31 0.07 -25.03
CA VAL A 307 0.07 0.06 -25.81
C VAL A 307 0.41 -0.03 -27.29
N PRO A 308 -0.16 -1.00 -28.04
CA PRO A 308 0.05 -1.10 -29.49
C PRO A 308 -0.20 0.25 -30.17
N HIS A 309 0.61 0.60 -31.15
CA HIS A 309 0.67 1.89 -31.88
C HIS A 309 1.21 3.09 -31.07
N PHE A 310 1.44 2.94 -29.74
CA PHE A 310 2.01 3.96 -28.87
C PHE A 310 3.27 3.46 -28.15
N GLN A 311 4.07 2.63 -28.82
CA GLN A 311 5.16 1.83 -28.24
C GLN A 311 6.11 2.59 -27.31
N ASP A 312 6.39 3.86 -27.62
CA ASP A 312 7.35 4.68 -26.85
C ASP A 312 6.66 5.77 -25.99
N LYS A 313 5.32 5.78 -25.95
CA LYS A 313 4.58 6.90 -25.36
C LYS A 313 3.53 6.50 -24.34
N LEU A 314 3.02 5.28 -24.40
CA LEU A 314 1.94 4.82 -23.54
C LEU A 314 2.17 3.39 -23.10
N PHE A 315 2.17 3.18 -21.81
CA PHE A 315 2.36 1.88 -21.17
C PHE A 315 1.14 1.54 -20.33
N PHE A 316 0.85 0.27 -20.20
CA PHE A 316 -0.23 -0.22 -19.36
C PHE A 316 0.27 -1.32 -18.42
N PHE A 317 -0.38 -1.42 -17.29
CA PHE A 317 -0.25 -2.54 -16.36
C PHE A 317 -1.63 -2.86 -15.80
N VAL A 318 -1.95 -4.13 -15.71
CA VAL A 318 -3.21 -4.64 -15.16
C VAL A 318 -2.89 -5.84 -14.29
N ASN A 319 -3.46 -5.88 -13.08
CA ASN A 319 -3.34 -6.97 -12.16
C ASN A 319 -4.71 -7.32 -11.58
N TYR A 320 -4.93 -8.59 -11.30
CA TYR A 320 -6.08 -9.10 -10.58
C TYR A 320 -5.64 -10.12 -9.53
N GLN A 321 -6.18 -10.01 -8.32
CA GLN A 321 -6.08 -11.02 -7.27
C GLN A 321 -7.45 -11.33 -6.68
N GLY A 322 -7.81 -12.60 -6.66
CA GLY A 322 -8.96 -13.12 -5.93
C GLY A 322 -8.53 -13.80 -4.65
N THR A 323 -9.12 -13.46 -3.50
CA THR A 323 -8.92 -14.14 -2.22
C THR A 323 -10.21 -14.81 -1.80
N ARG A 324 -10.13 -16.09 -1.49
CA ARG A 324 -11.23 -16.91 -0.95
C ARG A 324 -10.72 -17.54 0.34
N GLU A 325 -11.25 -17.07 1.45
CA GLU A 325 -10.85 -17.53 2.76
C GLU A 325 -12.05 -18.00 3.55
N SER A 326 -11.88 -19.15 4.21
CA SER A 326 -12.78 -19.64 5.24
C SER A 326 -11.95 -20.00 6.46
N SER A 327 -12.22 -19.32 7.56
CA SER A 327 -11.56 -19.59 8.84
C SER A 327 -12.61 -19.93 9.88
N GLN A 328 -12.34 -20.97 10.67
CA GLN A 328 -13.16 -21.26 11.83
C GLN A 328 -12.61 -20.48 13.01
N SER A 329 -13.48 -19.76 13.72
CA SER A 329 -13.06 -19.15 14.96
C SER A 329 -12.72 -20.22 16.00
N ASN A 330 -11.73 -19.92 16.81
CA ASN A 330 -11.39 -20.80 17.95
C ASN A 330 -12.63 -20.98 18.84
N THR A 331 -12.71 -22.15 19.48
CA THR A 331 -13.70 -22.37 20.52
C THR A 331 -13.48 -21.33 21.62
N ASN A 332 -14.48 -20.51 21.84
CA ASN A 332 -14.47 -19.53 22.93
C ASN A 332 -15.11 -20.15 24.15
N THR A 333 -14.62 -19.74 25.31
CA THR A 333 -15.14 -20.16 26.61
C THR A 333 -15.73 -18.97 27.33
N ALA A 334 -16.95 -19.08 27.77
CA ALA A 334 -17.58 -18.14 28.66
C ALA A 334 -17.93 -18.82 29.98
N ILE A 335 -17.89 -18.07 31.04
CA ILE A 335 -18.40 -18.53 32.35
C ILE A 335 -19.81 -17.99 32.49
N THR A 336 -20.74 -18.89 32.65
CA THR A 336 -22.18 -18.54 32.84
C THR A 336 -22.68 -19.13 34.16
N PRO A 337 -23.71 -18.55 34.74
CA PRO A 337 -24.27 -19.06 35.99
C PRO A 337 -24.66 -20.53 35.88
N THR A 338 -24.15 -21.35 36.82
CA THR A 338 -24.51 -22.76 36.95
C THR A 338 -26.00 -22.94 37.30
N ALA A 339 -26.52 -24.15 37.20
CA ALA A 339 -27.89 -24.45 37.64
C ALA A 339 -28.12 -24.17 39.13
N ALA A 340 -27.10 -24.38 39.97
CA ALA A 340 -27.15 -24.05 41.38
C ALA A 340 -27.25 -22.54 41.64
N GLU A 341 -26.38 -21.78 40.99
CA GLU A 341 -26.35 -20.30 41.10
C GLU A 341 -27.64 -19.66 40.53
N ARG A 342 -28.23 -20.22 39.48
CA ARG A 342 -29.55 -19.77 38.97
C ARG A 342 -30.67 -20.01 39.93
N ASN A 343 -30.51 -20.96 40.88
CA ASN A 343 -31.43 -21.22 41.96
C ASN A 343 -31.05 -20.53 43.30
N GLY A 344 -30.05 -19.63 43.26
CA GLY A 344 -29.62 -18.84 44.40
C GLY A 344 -28.60 -19.50 45.28
N ASP A 345 -28.02 -20.64 44.90
CA ASP A 345 -27.00 -21.34 45.65
C ASP A 345 -25.60 -21.02 45.11
N PHE A 346 -24.89 -20.17 45.87
CA PHE A 346 -23.51 -19.76 45.64
C PHE A 346 -22.56 -20.37 46.69
N SER A 347 -22.98 -21.45 47.36
CA SER A 347 -22.20 -22.09 48.43
C SER A 347 -20.84 -22.62 47.98
N VAL A 348 -20.66 -22.85 46.66
CA VAL A 348 -19.39 -23.21 46.05
C VAL A 348 -18.28 -22.20 46.36
N TYR A 349 -18.64 -20.95 46.67
CA TYR A 349 -17.71 -19.88 47.05
C TYR A 349 -17.48 -19.73 48.55
N ASN A 350 -18.06 -20.63 49.39
CA ASN A 350 -17.84 -20.61 50.83
C ASN A 350 -16.35 -20.77 51.15
N GLY A 351 -15.83 -19.88 52.00
CA GLY A 351 -14.41 -19.83 52.35
C GLY A 351 -13.53 -19.04 51.36
N ILE A 352 -14.07 -18.68 50.19
CA ILE A 352 -13.39 -17.85 49.18
C ILE A 352 -13.98 -16.43 49.19
N LEU A 353 -15.31 -16.34 49.21
CA LEU A 353 -16.05 -15.10 49.13
C LEU A 353 -17.27 -15.19 50.07
N THR A 354 -17.55 -14.09 50.79
CA THR A 354 -18.79 -13.94 51.57
C THR A 354 -19.64 -12.89 50.86
N LEU A 355 -20.80 -13.30 50.36
CA LEU A 355 -21.73 -12.39 49.75
C LEU A 355 -22.52 -11.58 50.78
N PRO A 356 -22.77 -10.27 50.53
CA PRO A 356 -23.52 -9.42 51.46
C PRO A 356 -25.01 -9.79 51.48
N ALA A 357 -25.73 -9.28 52.49
CA ALA A 357 -27.19 -9.42 52.53
C ALA A 357 -27.83 -9.07 51.12
N PRO A 358 -28.84 -9.83 50.67
CA PRO A 358 -29.68 -10.80 51.40
C PRO A 358 -29.16 -12.24 51.44
N PHE A 359 -27.87 -12.50 51.08
CA PHE A 359 -27.32 -13.86 51.12
C PHE A 359 -27.05 -14.32 52.56
N VAL A 360 -27.42 -15.57 52.86
CA VAL A 360 -27.08 -16.25 54.10
C VAL A 360 -26.29 -17.49 53.75
N ASN A 361 -25.04 -17.59 54.22
CA ASN A 361 -24.09 -18.66 53.84
C ASN A 361 -23.94 -18.80 52.32
N ASN A 362 -23.87 -17.66 51.61
CA ASN A 362 -23.85 -17.55 50.19
C ASN A 362 -25.07 -18.17 49.44
N GLN A 363 -26.20 -18.29 50.14
CA GLN A 363 -27.46 -18.74 49.54
C GLN A 363 -28.53 -17.63 49.66
N VAL A 364 -29.39 -17.56 48.63
CA VAL A 364 -30.49 -16.62 48.57
C VAL A 364 -31.70 -17.28 47.92
N SER A 365 -32.92 -16.98 48.42
CA SER A 365 -34.12 -17.50 47.79
C SER A 365 -34.28 -16.96 46.37
N PRO A 366 -34.64 -17.80 45.37
CA PRO A 366 -34.95 -17.35 44.01
C PRO A 366 -36.01 -16.27 43.94
N THR A 367 -36.91 -16.21 44.98
CA THR A 367 -37.95 -15.18 45.06
C THR A 367 -37.40 -13.78 45.36
N ALA A 368 -36.17 -13.67 45.82
CA ALA A 368 -35.46 -12.41 46.02
C ALA A 368 -34.78 -11.88 44.71
N PHE A 369 -34.79 -12.65 43.66
CA PHE A 369 -34.23 -12.20 42.38
C PHE A 369 -35.08 -11.13 41.73
N SER A 370 -34.43 -10.15 41.11
CA SER A 370 -35.15 -9.19 40.26
C SER A 370 -35.86 -9.91 39.11
N PRO A 371 -37.15 -9.61 38.87
CA PRO A 371 -37.86 -10.21 37.75
C PRO A 371 -37.20 -9.95 36.37
N GLY A 372 -36.52 -8.82 36.25
CA GLY A 372 -35.73 -8.51 35.04
C GLY A 372 -34.51 -9.42 34.89
N ALA A 373 -33.81 -9.71 35.98
CA ALA A 373 -32.64 -10.60 35.95
C ALA A 373 -33.09 -12.06 35.60
N VAL A 374 -34.18 -12.52 36.19
CA VAL A 374 -34.72 -13.86 35.86
C VAL A 374 -35.08 -13.98 34.37
N LYS A 375 -35.71 -12.95 33.81
CA LYS A 375 -36.01 -12.93 32.36
C LYS A 375 -34.73 -12.95 31.53
N LEU A 376 -33.70 -12.19 31.91
CA LEU A 376 -32.41 -12.15 31.21
C LEU A 376 -31.67 -13.48 31.23
N LEU A 377 -31.72 -14.20 32.40
CA LEU A 377 -31.11 -15.53 32.55
C LEU A 377 -31.66 -16.57 31.54
N ASN A 378 -32.91 -16.39 31.07
CA ASN A 378 -33.48 -17.28 30.05
C ASN A 378 -32.80 -17.19 28.69
N TYR A 379 -32.11 -16.07 28.41
CA TYR A 379 -31.35 -15.87 27.18
C TYR A 379 -29.89 -16.34 27.28
N ILE A 380 -29.42 -16.60 28.52
CA ILE A 380 -28.04 -17.04 28.78
C ILE A 380 -28.05 -18.58 28.87
N PRO A 381 -27.36 -19.32 28.00
CA PRO A 381 -27.25 -20.78 28.12
C PRO A 381 -26.65 -21.19 29.46
N THR A 382 -27.04 -22.34 29.97
CA THR A 382 -26.43 -22.89 31.17
C THR A 382 -25.11 -23.55 30.82
N GLY A 383 -24.03 -23.15 31.51
CA GLY A 383 -22.72 -23.80 31.34
C GLY A 383 -22.67 -25.22 31.90
N GLY A 384 -21.65 -25.95 31.56
CA GLY A 384 -21.33 -27.27 32.13
C GLY A 384 -20.75 -27.16 33.52
N VAL A 385 -19.88 -28.08 33.90
CA VAL A 385 -19.18 -28.12 35.19
C VAL A 385 -18.44 -26.79 35.42
N GLY A 386 -18.66 -26.17 36.57
CA GLY A 386 -18.07 -24.87 36.92
C GLY A 386 -18.59 -23.68 36.10
N GLY A 387 -19.79 -23.82 35.44
CA GLY A 387 -20.37 -22.77 34.64
C GLY A 387 -19.70 -22.56 33.27
N VAL A 388 -18.80 -23.42 32.90
CA VAL A 388 -18.05 -23.30 31.61
C VAL A 388 -18.96 -23.61 30.43
N LEU A 389 -19.10 -22.63 29.56
CA LEU A 389 -19.80 -22.75 28.28
C LEU A 389 -18.81 -22.61 27.14
N ASN A 390 -18.63 -23.71 26.38
CA ASN A 390 -17.84 -23.68 25.16
C ASN A 390 -18.77 -23.39 23.98
N PHE A 391 -18.43 -22.41 23.18
CA PHE A 391 -19.17 -22.07 21.96
C PHE A 391 -18.22 -21.72 20.84
N SER A 392 -18.65 -21.98 19.62
CA SER A 392 -17.93 -21.60 18.41
C SER A 392 -18.83 -20.75 17.53
N PHE A 393 -18.25 -19.73 16.92
CA PHE A 393 -18.95 -19.01 15.89
C PHE A 393 -18.95 -19.83 14.57
N PRO A 394 -19.92 -19.63 13.68
CA PRO A 394 -19.84 -20.22 12.37
C PRO A 394 -18.56 -19.76 11.65
N PRO A 395 -18.04 -20.56 10.70
CA PRO A 395 -16.88 -20.18 9.92
C PRO A 395 -17.06 -18.81 9.28
N GLN A 396 -16.08 -17.93 9.41
CA GLN A 396 -16.07 -16.69 8.67
C GLN A 396 -15.61 -16.96 7.25
N VAL A 397 -16.40 -16.52 6.28
CA VAL A 397 -16.06 -16.62 4.86
C VAL A 397 -15.77 -15.22 4.34
N THR A 398 -14.56 -15.02 3.87
CA THR A 398 -14.10 -13.78 3.23
C THR A 398 -13.92 -14.02 1.75
N THR A 399 -14.58 -13.20 0.95
CA THR A 399 -14.39 -13.15 -0.49
C THR A 399 -13.94 -11.74 -0.86
N PHE A 400 -12.70 -11.63 -1.31
CA PHE A 400 -12.11 -10.36 -1.69
C PHE A 400 -11.58 -10.45 -3.12
N ASN A 401 -11.87 -9.42 -3.94
CA ASN A 401 -11.36 -9.30 -5.30
C ASN A 401 -10.68 -7.94 -5.41
N GLU A 402 -9.44 -7.97 -5.81
CA GLU A 402 -8.61 -6.79 -6.03
C GLU A 402 -8.32 -6.66 -7.52
N PHE A 403 -8.45 -5.46 -8.03
CA PHE A 403 -8.13 -5.11 -9.40
C PHE A 403 -7.30 -3.83 -9.42
N THR A 404 -6.11 -3.91 -9.97
CA THR A 404 -5.21 -2.77 -10.13
C THR A 404 -4.98 -2.52 -11.61
N GLY A 405 -5.21 -1.28 -12.05
CA GLY A 405 -4.96 -0.87 -13.44
C GLY A 405 -4.18 0.45 -13.46
N ARG A 406 -3.11 0.51 -14.25
CA ARG A 406 -2.29 1.71 -14.43
C ARG A 406 -2.05 1.97 -15.91
N LEU A 407 -2.23 3.23 -16.31
CA LEU A 407 -1.81 3.76 -17.60
C LEU A 407 -0.76 4.84 -17.35
N ALA A 408 0.40 4.70 -17.95
CA ALA A 408 1.49 5.68 -17.86
C ALA A 408 1.79 6.23 -19.26
N GLY A 409 1.55 7.53 -19.44
CA GLY A 409 1.85 8.25 -20.68
C GLY A 409 3.13 9.05 -20.55
N LEU A 410 3.97 9.03 -21.59
CA LEU A 410 5.13 9.90 -21.70
C LEU A 410 4.71 11.23 -22.31
N GLN A 411 4.49 12.23 -21.47
CA GLN A 411 4.28 13.59 -21.95
C GLN A 411 5.63 14.23 -22.26
N HIS A 412 5.87 14.59 -23.51
CA HIS A 412 7.03 15.41 -23.89
C HIS A 412 6.89 16.77 -23.19
N GLN A 413 7.76 17.06 -22.23
CA GLN A 413 7.90 18.41 -21.65
C GLN A 413 8.53 19.37 -22.68
N ARG A 414 7.82 19.67 -23.77
CA ARG A 414 8.20 20.74 -24.68
C ARG A 414 7.70 22.11 -24.25
N GLN A 415 6.93 22.23 -23.15
CA GLN A 415 6.25 23.48 -22.78
C GLN A 415 6.99 24.40 -21.82
N ALA A 416 8.11 24.01 -21.22
CA ALA A 416 8.83 24.90 -20.31
C ALA A 416 9.81 25.86 -21.01
N ALA A 417 10.22 25.58 -22.23
CA ALA A 417 11.10 26.47 -23.01
C ALA A 417 10.34 27.59 -23.77
N ASP A 418 9.10 27.31 -24.21
CA ASP A 418 8.32 28.27 -25.03
C ASP A 418 7.67 29.38 -24.22
N LEU A 419 7.40 29.19 -22.94
CA LEU A 419 6.81 30.24 -22.08
C LEU A 419 7.83 31.32 -21.65
N ARG A 420 9.12 31.01 -21.64
CA ARG A 420 10.16 32.03 -21.35
C ARG A 420 10.48 32.91 -22.54
N SER A 421 10.30 32.45 -23.76
CA SER A 421 10.51 33.27 -24.96
C SER A 421 9.39 34.29 -25.24
N GLN A 422 8.19 34.10 -24.70
CA GLN A 422 7.06 35.01 -24.87
C GLN A 422 6.96 36.10 -23.77
N LEU A 423 7.76 36.01 -22.69
CA LEU A 423 7.80 37.04 -21.64
C LEU A 423 8.93 38.04 -21.80
N HIS A 424 9.70 37.97 -22.89
CA HIS A 424 10.76 38.93 -23.24
C HIS A 424 10.59 39.57 -24.64
N GLN A 425 9.35 39.67 -25.10
CA GLN A 425 8.98 40.57 -26.21
C GLN A 425 8.09 41.73 -25.73
#